data_398d6d5c8c6f0418ed6d7642d573b566
#
_entry.id   398d6d5c8c6f0418ed6d7642d573b566
#
_cell.length_a   1.000
_cell.length_b   1.000
_cell.length_c   1.000
_cell.angle_alpha   90.00
_cell.angle_beta   90.00
_cell.angle_gamma   90.00
#
_symmetry.space_group_name_H-M   'P 1'
#
loop_
_entity.id
_entity.type
_entity.pdbx_description
1 polymer ?
#
loop_
_entity_poly.entity_id
_entity_poly.type
_entity_poly.pdbx_seq_one_letter_code
_entity_poly.pdbx_strand_id
1 'polypeptide(L)'
;HRWFSNYVAVPGGVEAVGPWNKGQESDQTNRRAFEEAIQIIKTAWRKNTFSFEGEFWKFPAGESNSNPHLMEAYSAFGEGVGKDMSIKEVGIAPLPFQDPHPPLYAGFTHSTQSVRYWAREEGKPICLALDKSLYNKLTQVYRDEAALAGRKVTRGTEIALGGQLVITKDQEEKDALVRRFMTQVKQAVQD
;
A
#
# COMPACT_ATOMS: atom_id res chain seq x y z
N HIS A 1 2.64 -3.93 -6.04
CA HIS A 1 1.46 -4.65 -5.60
C HIS A 1 0.76 -5.42 -6.72
N ARG A 2 0.58 -4.88 -7.94
CA ARG A 2 -0.02 -5.63 -9.07
C ARG A 2 0.80 -6.86 -9.45
N TRP A 3 2.13 -6.79 -9.36
CA TRP A 3 3.01 -7.94 -9.52
C TRP A 3 2.80 -8.98 -8.42
N PHE A 4 2.53 -8.55 -7.20
CA PHE A 4 2.25 -9.45 -6.09
C PHE A 4 0.97 -10.26 -6.30
N SER A 5 -0.08 -9.69 -6.86
CA SER A 5 -1.32 -10.43 -7.12
C SER A 5 -1.15 -11.57 -8.13
N ASN A 6 -0.12 -11.54 -8.98
CA ASN A 6 0.21 -12.65 -9.87
C ASN A 6 0.97 -13.79 -9.18
N TYR A 7 1.65 -13.49 -8.08
CA TYR A 7 2.49 -14.47 -7.35
C TYR A 7 1.86 -14.92 -6.03
N VAL A 8 1.08 -14.06 -5.42
CA VAL A 8 0.32 -14.37 -4.22
C VAL A 8 -1.12 -14.57 -4.65
N ALA A 9 -1.62 -15.80 -4.49
CA ALA A 9 -3.00 -16.10 -4.78
C ALA A 9 -3.90 -15.20 -3.91
N VAL A 10 -4.43 -14.16 -4.51
CA VAL A 10 -5.49 -13.38 -3.88
C VAL A 10 -6.74 -14.26 -3.86
N PRO A 11 -7.38 -14.47 -2.71
CA PRO A 11 -8.63 -15.20 -2.66
C PRO A 11 -9.63 -14.63 -3.67
N GLY A 12 -10.18 -15.50 -4.54
CA GLY A 12 -11.04 -15.06 -5.64
C GLY A 12 -10.39 -15.03 -7.02
N GLY A 13 -9.10 -15.38 -7.13
CA GLY A 13 -8.44 -15.57 -8.43
C GLY A 13 -8.31 -14.31 -9.28
N VAL A 14 -8.09 -13.16 -8.65
CA VAL A 14 -8.03 -11.89 -9.34
C VAL A 14 -6.72 -11.76 -10.11
N GLU A 15 -6.80 -11.71 -11.42
CA GLU A 15 -5.64 -11.41 -12.25
C GLU A 15 -5.17 -9.96 -12.06
N ALA A 16 -3.86 -9.79 -11.93
CA ALA A 16 -3.27 -8.46 -11.96
C ALA A 16 -3.36 -7.90 -13.38
N VAL A 17 -4.14 -6.86 -13.55
CA VAL A 17 -4.20 -6.12 -14.81
C VAL A 17 -3.06 -5.12 -14.90
N GLY A 18 -2.54 -4.93 -16.10
CA GLY A 18 -1.51 -3.94 -16.38
C GLY A 18 -1.91 -2.52 -15.95
N PRO A 19 -0.94 -1.63 -15.77
CA PRO A 19 -1.20 -0.26 -15.30
C PRO A 19 -2.10 0.56 -16.23
N TRP A 20 -2.29 0.10 -17.44
CA TRP A 20 -2.99 0.80 -18.52
C TRP A 20 -4.45 0.36 -18.72
N ASN A 21 -4.86 -0.74 -18.10
CA ASN A 21 -6.25 -1.20 -18.15
C ASN A 21 -7.13 -0.35 -17.23
N LYS A 22 -7.69 0.71 -17.76
CA LYS A 22 -8.57 1.61 -17.02
C LYS A 22 -9.98 1.04 -16.92
N GLY A 23 -10.53 1.04 -15.70
CA GLY A 23 -11.96 0.82 -15.46
C GLY A 23 -12.45 -0.61 -15.62
N GLN A 24 -11.56 -1.60 -15.62
CA GLN A 24 -11.98 -3.01 -15.61
C GLN A 24 -12.37 -3.45 -14.20
N GLU A 25 -13.30 -4.38 -14.11
CA GLU A 25 -13.78 -4.96 -12.85
C GLU A 25 -12.64 -5.55 -12.02
N SER A 26 -11.67 -6.19 -12.69
CA SER A 26 -10.45 -6.71 -12.06
C SER A 26 -9.58 -5.61 -11.40
N ASP A 27 -9.53 -4.40 -11.96
CA ASP A 27 -8.80 -3.28 -11.33
C ASP A 27 -9.51 -2.79 -10.06
N GLN A 28 -10.82 -2.75 -10.06
CA GLN A 28 -11.61 -2.40 -8.88
C GLN A 28 -11.50 -3.47 -7.80
N THR A 29 -11.53 -4.74 -8.17
CA THR A 29 -11.34 -5.87 -7.23
C THR A 29 -9.94 -5.85 -6.62
N ASN A 30 -8.90 -5.66 -7.44
CA ASN A 30 -7.53 -5.49 -6.96
C ASN A 30 -7.38 -4.32 -6.00
N ARG A 31 -8.12 -3.24 -6.23
CA ARG A 31 -8.14 -2.08 -5.34
C ARG A 31 -8.77 -2.42 -4.00
N ARG A 32 -9.95 -3.03 -3.97
CA ARG A 32 -10.62 -3.44 -2.73
C ARG A 32 -9.74 -4.40 -1.93
N ALA A 33 -9.15 -5.40 -2.60
CA ALA A 33 -8.22 -6.31 -1.97
C ALA A 33 -7.01 -5.58 -1.36
N PHE A 34 -6.44 -4.62 -2.08
CA PHE A 34 -5.34 -3.81 -1.56
C PHE A 34 -5.75 -2.97 -0.35
N GLU A 35 -6.90 -2.32 -0.41
CA GLU A 35 -7.41 -1.50 0.69
C GLU A 35 -7.70 -2.35 1.93
N GLU A 36 -8.28 -3.53 1.75
CA GLU A 36 -8.49 -4.51 2.83
C GLU A 36 -7.16 -4.98 3.45
N ALA A 37 -6.14 -5.28 2.62
CA ALA A 37 -4.82 -5.65 3.11
C ALA A 37 -4.18 -4.55 3.98
N ILE A 38 -4.35 -3.28 3.62
CA ILE A 38 -3.87 -2.15 4.43
C ILE A 38 -4.59 -2.09 5.78
N GLN A 39 -5.90 -2.34 5.82
CA GLN A 39 -6.65 -2.38 7.08
C GLN A 39 -6.17 -3.52 7.98
N ILE A 40 -5.90 -4.69 7.42
CA ILE A 40 -5.35 -5.83 8.16
C ILE A 40 -3.99 -5.47 8.75
N ILE A 41 -3.08 -4.90 7.96
CA ILE A 41 -1.74 -4.49 8.40
C ILE A 41 -1.85 -3.47 9.54
N LYS A 42 -2.66 -2.44 9.38
CA LYS A 42 -2.86 -1.41 10.42
C LYS A 42 -3.46 -1.99 11.69
N THR A 43 -4.37 -2.96 11.58
CA THR A 43 -4.95 -3.66 12.73
C THR A 43 -3.90 -4.50 13.44
N ALA A 44 -3.12 -5.29 12.69
CA ALA A 44 -2.05 -6.13 13.22
C ALA A 44 -0.95 -5.32 13.93
N TRP A 45 -0.67 -4.10 13.47
CA TRP A 45 0.33 -3.23 14.10
C TRP A 45 -0.14 -2.56 15.39
N ARG A 46 -1.46 -2.48 15.62
CA ARG A 46 -2.06 -1.77 16.76
C ARG A 46 -2.55 -2.68 17.87
N LYS A 47 -2.72 -3.95 17.59
CA LYS A 47 -3.30 -4.93 18.52
C LYS A 47 -2.34 -6.07 18.79
N ASN A 48 -2.29 -6.54 20.02
CA ASN A 48 -1.53 -7.74 20.37
C ASN A 48 -2.07 -8.95 19.61
N THR A 49 -3.41 -9.08 19.60
CA THR A 49 -4.13 -10.09 18.86
C THR A 49 -5.35 -9.48 18.17
N PHE A 50 -5.80 -10.06 17.09
CA PHE A 50 -6.98 -9.63 16.35
C PHE A 50 -7.60 -10.78 15.56
N SER A 51 -8.88 -10.68 15.29
CA SER A 51 -9.58 -11.39 14.24
C SER A 51 -9.99 -10.40 13.16
N PHE A 52 -10.12 -10.90 11.95
CA PHE A 52 -10.55 -10.10 10.80
C PHE A 52 -11.40 -10.95 9.86
N GLU A 53 -12.49 -10.40 9.38
CA GLU A 53 -13.33 -11.03 8.37
C GLU A 53 -13.72 -9.98 7.34
N GLY A 54 -13.13 -10.09 6.15
CA GLY A 54 -13.32 -9.18 5.04
C GLY A 54 -13.84 -9.87 3.79
N GLU A 55 -13.81 -9.17 2.68
CA GLU A 55 -14.23 -9.70 1.38
C GLU A 55 -13.21 -10.72 0.84
N PHE A 56 -11.91 -10.49 1.08
CA PHE A 56 -10.81 -11.26 0.49
C PHE A 56 -10.08 -12.13 1.51
N TRP A 57 -10.00 -11.70 2.77
CA TRP A 57 -9.24 -12.41 3.79
C TRP A 57 -10.02 -12.58 5.07
N LYS A 58 -9.77 -13.71 5.70
CA LYS A 58 -10.26 -14.02 7.04
C LYS A 58 -9.11 -14.50 7.91
N PHE A 59 -9.00 -13.92 9.10
CA PHE A 59 -8.05 -14.33 10.12
C PHE A 59 -8.75 -14.58 11.45
N PRO A 60 -8.54 -15.76 12.09
CA PRO A 60 -7.83 -16.93 11.57
C PRO A 60 -8.49 -17.53 10.34
N ALA A 61 -7.71 -18.23 9.50
CA ALA A 61 -8.22 -18.91 8.33
C ALA A 61 -8.94 -20.22 8.75
N GLY A 62 -10.24 -20.29 8.52
CA GLY A 62 -11.04 -21.50 8.74
C GLY A 62 -11.01 -22.03 10.17
N GLU A 63 -11.20 -23.33 10.33
CA GLU A 63 -11.04 -24.04 11.59
C GLU A 63 -9.54 -24.31 11.84
N SER A 64 -8.91 -23.37 12.54
CA SER A 64 -7.50 -23.48 12.90
C SER A 64 -7.38 -23.91 14.35
N ASN A 65 -6.60 -24.98 14.60
CA ASN A 65 -6.31 -25.46 15.94
C ASN A 65 -4.83 -25.31 16.27
N SER A 66 -4.54 -24.94 17.48
CA SER A 66 -3.17 -24.89 17.97
C SER A 66 -2.61 -26.31 18.16
N ASN A 67 -1.29 -26.45 18.05
CA ASN A 67 -0.64 -27.72 18.31
C ASN A 67 -0.70 -28.02 19.84
N PRO A 68 -1.27 -29.17 20.26
CA PRO A 68 -1.35 -29.55 21.68
C PRO A 68 -0.02 -29.52 22.42
N HIS A 69 1.07 -29.85 21.74
CA HIS A 69 2.41 -29.84 22.34
C HIS A 69 2.97 -28.45 22.62
N LEU A 70 2.35 -27.40 22.07
CA LEU A 70 2.75 -26.01 22.26
C LEU A 70 1.80 -25.25 23.19
N MET A 71 0.79 -25.93 23.76
CA MET A 71 -0.24 -25.31 24.58
C MET A 71 0.31 -24.57 25.78
N GLU A 72 1.29 -25.13 26.47
CA GLU A 72 1.91 -24.52 27.62
C GLU A 72 2.61 -23.20 27.25
N ALA A 73 3.25 -23.19 26.09
CA ALA A 73 3.83 -21.97 25.51
C ALA A 73 2.75 -20.97 25.06
N TYR A 74 1.68 -21.43 24.44
CA TYR A 74 0.59 -20.57 24.00
C TYR A 74 -0.24 -20.00 25.15
N SER A 75 -0.46 -20.77 26.23
CA SER A 75 -1.17 -20.29 27.41
C SER A 75 -0.39 -19.17 28.12
N ALA A 76 0.93 -19.16 28.02
CA ALA A 76 1.79 -18.13 28.57
C ALA A 76 1.77 -16.83 27.75
N PHE A 77 1.44 -16.90 26.44
CA PHE A 77 1.49 -15.76 25.51
C PHE A 77 0.15 -15.49 24.81
N GLY A 78 -0.85 -16.32 25.00
CA GLY A 78 -1.95 -16.46 24.06
C GLY A 78 -3.29 -15.94 24.53
N GLU A 79 -3.57 -14.67 24.28
CA GLU A 79 -4.95 -14.17 24.34
C GLU A 79 -5.80 -14.72 23.18
N GLY A 80 -5.18 -15.19 22.09
CA GLY A 80 -5.84 -15.63 20.85
C GLY A 80 -6.24 -17.10 20.77
N VAL A 81 -5.98 -17.92 21.80
CA VAL A 81 -6.28 -19.36 21.79
C VAL A 81 -7.41 -19.68 22.78
N GLY A 82 -8.47 -20.34 22.28
CA GLY A 82 -9.58 -20.79 23.09
C GLY A 82 -9.23 -21.99 23.99
N LYS A 83 -10.03 -22.21 25.04
CA LYS A 83 -9.89 -23.37 25.92
C LYS A 83 -10.01 -24.72 25.20
N ASP A 84 -10.68 -24.72 24.07
CA ASP A 84 -10.89 -25.85 23.16
C ASP A 84 -9.74 -26.00 22.15
N MET A 85 -8.64 -25.28 22.33
CA MET A 85 -7.47 -25.26 21.44
C MET A 85 -7.70 -24.56 20.10
N SER A 86 -8.88 -24.03 19.87
CA SER A 86 -9.15 -23.26 18.65
C SER A 86 -8.41 -21.94 18.65
N ILE A 87 -7.85 -21.56 17.52
CA ILE A 87 -7.25 -20.24 17.32
C ILE A 87 -8.37 -19.25 17.00
N LYS A 88 -8.62 -18.31 17.90
CA LYS A 88 -9.67 -17.28 17.78
C LYS A 88 -9.13 -15.98 17.23
N GLU A 89 -7.88 -15.67 17.54
CA GLU A 89 -7.21 -14.46 17.08
C GLU A 89 -5.76 -14.78 16.70
N VAL A 90 -5.20 -13.95 15.85
CA VAL A 90 -3.79 -14.01 15.43
C VAL A 90 -3.12 -12.69 15.76
N GLY A 91 -1.80 -12.69 15.87
CA GLY A 91 -1.03 -11.48 16.14
C GLY A 91 0.33 -11.50 15.45
N ILE A 92 1.02 -10.39 15.52
CA ILE A 92 2.41 -10.26 15.07
C ILE A 92 3.32 -9.97 16.26
N ALA A 93 4.53 -10.49 16.22
CA ALA A 93 5.54 -10.23 17.24
C ALA A 93 6.91 -9.98 16.57
N PRO A 94 7.64 -8.93 16.97
CA PRO A 94 7.21 -7.88 17.89
C PRO A 94 6.22 -6.89 17.26
N LEU A 95 5.47 -6.18 18.10
CA LEU A 95 4.71 -5.02 17.66
C LEU A 95 5.66 -3.88 17.22
N PRO A 96 5.23 -2.99 16.30
CA PRO A 96 5.99 -1.81 15.95
C PRO A 96 6.27 -0.94 17.19
N PHE A 97 7.46 -0.34 17.20
CA PHE A 97 7.84 0.61 18.26
C PHE A 97 7.09 1.95 18.16
N GLN A 98 6.71 2.33 16.93
CA GLN A 98 6.03 3.60 16.64
C GLN A 98 4.56 3.54 17.02
N ASP A 99 4.05 4.61 17.64
CA ASP A 99 2.64 4.80 17.95
C ASP A 99 2.02 5.84 16.98
N PRO A 100 0.89 5.54 16.32
CA PRO A 100 0.10 4.30 16.38
C PRO A 100 0.65 3.16 15.50
N HIS A 101 1.60 3.42 14.63
CA HIS A 101 2.29 2.47 13.75
C HIS A 101 3.37 3.18 12.93
N PRO A 102 4.28 2.48 12.25
CA PRO A 102 5.22 3.07 11.32
C PRO A 102 4.52 3.89 10.23
N PRO A 103 5.12 5.01 9.77
CA PRO A 103 4.53 5.79 8.69
C PRO A 103 4.43 4.96 7.41
N LEU A 104 3.26 5.03 6.76
CA LEU A 104 3.02 4.38 5.49
C LEU A 104 3.41 5.31 4.34
N TYR A 105 4.12 4.78 3.37
CA TYR A 105 4.49 5.50 2.16
C TYR A 105 3.94 4.79 0.92
N ALA A 106 3.45 5.55 -0.05
CA ALA A 106 2.95 5.02 -1.30
C ALA A 106 3.40 5.84 -2.51
N GLY A 107 3.97 5.16 -3.49
CA GLY A 107 4.28 5.76 -4.78
C GLY A 107 3.02 5.91 -5.65
N PHE A 108 2.87 7.05 -6.31
CA PHE A 108 1.82 7.25 -7.31
C PHE A 108 2.32 8.10 -8.49
N THR A 109 1.73 7.84 -9.64
CA THR A 109 2.08 8.53 -10.89
C THR A 109 0.91 9.29 -11.50
N HIS A 110 -0.28 8.70 -11.54
CA HIS A 110 -1.43 9.26 -12.28
C HIS A 110 -2.77 9.19 -11.56
N SER A 111 -2.96 8.20 -10.68
CA SER A 111 -4.27 7.86 -10.11
C SER A 111 -4.68 8.81 -9.00
N THR A 112 -5.62 9.70 -9.27
CA THR A 112 -6.24 10.56 -8.25
C THR A 112 -7.00 9.76 -7.19
N GLN A 113 -7.58 8.62 -7.55
CA GLN A 113 -8.29 7.75 -6.61
C GLN A 113 -7.34 7.14 -5.57
N SER A 114 -6.16 6.68 -6.00
CA SER A 114 -5.12 6.20 -5.06
C SER A 114 -4.63 7.31 -4.14
N VAL A 115 -4.48 8.53 -4.67
CA VAL A 115 -4.09 9.71 -3.88
C VAL A 115 -5.13 10.02 -2.81
N ARG A 116 -6.43 10.01 -3.16
CA ARG A 116 -7.53 10.20 -2.20
C ARG A 116 -7.54 9.16 -1.11
N TYR A 117 -7.39 7.88 -1.48
CA TYR A 117 -7.30 6.79 -0.52
C TYR A 117 -6.16 7.02 0.49
N TRP A 118 -4.94 7.28 0.01
CA TRP A 118 -3.81 7.53 0.88
C TRP A 118 -3.95 8.81 1.73
N ALA A 119 -4.64 9.81 1.22
CA ALA A 119 -4.95 10.99 2.02
C ALA A 119 -5.88 10.66 3.19
N ARG A 120 -6.88 9.80 3.01
CA ARG A 120 -7.76 9.32 4.10
C ARG A 120 -7.02 8.44 5.10
N GLU A 121 -6.16 7.56 4.60
CA GLU A 121 -5.41 6.60 5.42
C GLU A 121 -4.13 7.18 6.06
N GLU A 122 -3.91 8.49 5.95
CA GLU A 122 -2.73 9.19 6.48
C GLU A 122 -1.39 8.71 5.89
N GLY A 123 -1.46 8.03 4.74
CA GLY A 123 -0.28 7.59 4.03
C GLY A 123 0.44 8.74 3.37
N LYS A 124 1.75 8.75 3.45
CA LYS A 124 2.62 9.78 2.85
C LYS A 124 2.88 9.43 1.39
N PRO A 125 2.40 10.25 0.45
CA PRO A 125 2.60 9.98 -0.96
C PRO A 125 4.01 10.31 -1.41
N ILE A 126 4.57 9.42 -2.25
CA ILE A 126 5.78 9.69 -3.04
C ILE A 126 5.31 9.94 -4.47
N CYS A 127 5.30 11.19 -4.90
CA CYS A 127 4.89 11.54 -6.24
C CYS A 127 6.00 11.27 -7.24
N LEU A 128 5.73 10.39 -8.19
CA LEU A 128 6.63 10.03 -9.28
C LEU A 128 6.23 10.68 -10.61
N ALA A 129 5.31 11.64 -10.57
CA ALA A 129 4.90 12.38 -11.76
C ALA A 129 6.05 13.25 -12.27
N LEU A 130 6.43 13.03 -13.51
CA LEU A 130 7.48 13.81 -14.18
C LEU A 130 6.98 15.16 -14.69
N ASP A 131 5.68 15.28 -14.91
CA ASP A 131 5.04 16.52 -15.34
C ASP A 131 4.60 17.38 -14.16
N LYS A 132 5.02 18.66 -14.19
CA LYS A 132 4.73 19.62 -13.12
C LYS A 132 3.23 19.90 -12.95
N SER A 133 2.47 19.89 -14.03
CA SER A 133 1.01 20.12 -13.98
C SER A 133 0.32 18.96 -13.28
N LEU A 134 0.68 17.72 -13.66
CA LEU A 134 0.17 16.52 -13.02
C LEU A 134 0.58 16.44 -11.55
N TYR A 135 1.83 16.77 -11.22
CA TYR A 135 2.30 16.87 -9.83
C TYR A 135 1.43 17.84 -9.02
N ASN A 136 1.22 19.04 -9.52
CA ASN A 136 0.42 20.05 -8.83
C ASN A 136 -1.03 19.57 -8.63
N LYS A 137 -1.63 18.93 -9.65
CA LYS A 137 -2.97 18.34 -9.57
C LYS A 137 -3.04 17.27 -8.48
N LEU A 138 -2.12 16.30 -8.47
CA LEU A 138 -2.14 15.20 -7.53
C LEU A 138 -1.90 15.68 -6.08
N THR A 139 -0.99 16.62 -5.89
CA THR A 139 -0.74 17.21 -4.57
C THR A 139 -1.92 18.05 -4.07
N GLN A 140 -2.64 18.73 -4.96
CA GLN A 140 -3.85 19.43 -4.58
C GLN A 140 -4.96 18.45 -4.15
N VAL A 141 -5.19 17.40 -4.94
CA VAL A 141 -6.14 16.31 -4.58
C VAL A 141 -5.83 15.71 -3.22
N TYR A 142 -4.55 15.48 -2.92
CA TYR A 142 -4.16 14.96 -1.61
C TYR A 142 -4.52 15.92 -0.47
N ARG A 143 -4.22 17.21 -0.63
CA ARG A 143 -4.52 18.22 0.39
C ARG A 143 -6.02 18.39 0.62
N ASP A 144 -6.80 18.44 -0.46
CA ASP A 144 -8.25 18.59 -0.38
C ASP A 144 -8.88 17.43 0.36
N GLU A 145 -8.48 16.19 0.03
CA GLU A 145 -8.98 15.01 0.69
C GLU A 145 -8.52 14.89 2.15
N ALA A 146 -7.27 15.26 2.45
CA ALA A 146 -6.77 15.31 3.82
C ALA A 146 -7.52 16.35 4.65
N ALA A 147 -7.86 17.51 4.06
CA ALA A 147 -8.65 18.53 4.72
C ALA A 147 -10.08 18.05 5.05
N LEU A 148 -10.71 17.27 4.15
CA LEU A 148 -12.00 16.63 4.41
C LEU A 148 -11.91 15.64 5.59
N ALA A 149 -10.76 15.00 5.78
CA ALA A 149 -10.46 14.15 6.93
C ALA A 149 -9.98 14.92 8.18
N GLY A 150 -10.10 16.25 8.19
CA GLY A 150 -9.75 17.12 9.33
C GLY A 150 -8.24 17.38 9.50
N ARG A 151 -7.40 17.02 8.51
CA ARG A 151 -5.95 17.19 8.58
C ARG A 151 -5.46 18.36 7.74
N LYS A 152 -4.55 19.18 8.29
CA LYS A 152 -3.88 20.24 7.57
C LYS A 152 -2.53 19.76 7.05
N VAL A 153 -2.41 19.62 5.75
CA VAL A 153 -1.15 19.25 5.09
C VAL A 153 -0.36 20.51 4.72
N THR A 154 0.81 20.64 5.31
CA THR A 154 1.73 21.72 5.00
C THR A 154 2.56 21.37 3.77
N ARG A 155 2.75 22.32 2.87
CA ARG A 155 3.59 22.12 1.68
C ARG A 155 5.02 21.73 2.08
N GLY A 156 5.54 20.69 1.48
CA GLY A 156 6.90 20.20 1.69
C GLY A 156 7.11 19.27 2.89
N THR A 157 6.05 18.95 3.66
CA THR A 157 6.19 18.11 4.86
C THR A 157 5.70 16.67 4.70
N GLU A 158 4.67 16.45 3.90
CA GLU A 158 4.02 15.13 3.83
C GLU A 158 4.09 14.47 2.46
N ILE A 159 4.42 15.24 1.43
CA ILE A 159 4.47 14.74 0.05
C ILE A 159 5.93 14.73 -0.40
N ALA A 160 6.47 13.55 -0.63
CA ALA A 160 7.78 13.39 -1.22
C ALA A 160 7.69 13.46 -2.74
N LEU A 161 8.70 14.05 -3.37
CA LEU A 161 8.89 14.03 -4.81
C LEU A 161 10.00 13.04 -5.16
N GLY A 162 9.64 12.03 -5.93
CA GLY A 162 10.62 11.15 -6.55
C GLY A 162 11.08 11.71 -7.89
N GLY A 163 12.37 11.67 -8.15
CA GLY A 163 12.94 12.15 -9.39
C GLY A 163 14.27 11.49 -9.70
N GLN A 164 14.67 11.61 -10.96
CA GLN A 164 16.00 11.19 -11.37
C GLN A 164 16.91 12.42 -11.45
N LEU A 165 18.05 12.36 -10.80
CA LEU A 165 19.08 13.38 -10.88
C LEU A 165 20.07 13.00 -11.96
N VAL A 166 20.26 13.87 -12.93
CA VAL A 166 21.26 13.70 -13.99
C VAL A 166 22.27 14.83 -13.89
N ILE A 167 23.53 14.49 -13.75
CA ILE A 167 24.64 15.43 -13.70
C ILE A 167 25.33 15.38 -15.06
N THR A 168 25.47 16.52 -15.72
CA THR A 168 26.06 16.66 -17.05
C THR A 168 27.15 17.73 -17.04
N LYS A 169 28.10 17.64 -17.97
CA LYS A 169 29.16 18.60 -18.13
C LYS A 169 28.67 19.90 -18.76
N ASP A 170 27.73 19.78 -19.68
CA ASP A 170 27.18 20.89 -20.44
C ASP A 170 25.72 20.66 -20.85
N GLN A 171 25.15 21.64 -21.53
CA GLN A 171 23.76 21.61 -21.98
C GLN A 171 23.53 20.59 -23.09
N GLU A 172 24.53 20.37 -23.96
CA GLU A 172 24.42 19.42 -25.09
C GLU A 172 24.32 17.98 -24.60
N GLU A 173 25.18 17.60 -23.63
CA GLU A 173 25.13 16.30 -22.97
C GLU A 173 23.79 16.11 -22.23
N LYS A 174 23.29 17.13 -21.54
CA LYS A 174 21.97 17.09 -20.90
C LYS A 174 20.86 16.82 -21.88
N ASP A 175 20.83 17.54 -23.00
CA ASP A 175 19.78 17.39 -24.00
C ASP A 175 19.84 16.02 -24.69
N ALA A 176 21.03 15.48 -24.91
CA ALA A 176 21.23 14.13 -25.43
C ALA A 176 20.69 13.06 -24.46
N LEU A 177 21.02 13.16 -23.18
CA LEU A 177 20.53 12.23 -22.15
C LEU A 177 19.03 12.31 -21.95
N VAL A 178 18.45 13.51 -21.93
CA VAL A 178 17.00 13.69 -21.82
C VAL A 178 16.28 13.07 -23.02
N ARG A 179 16.76 13.28 -24.24
CA ARG A 179 16.19 12.65 -25.44
C ARG A 179 16.24 11.12 -25.34
N ARG A 180 17.39 10.56 -24.94
CA ARG A 180 17.55 9.10 -24.77
C ARG A 180 16.59 8.54 -23.73
N PHE A 181 16.48 9.18 -22.57
CA PHE A 181 15.58 8.80 -21.50
C PHE A 181 14.12 8.82 -21.97
N MET A 182 13.69 9.91 -22.60
CA MET A 182 12.32 10.06 -23.11
C MET A 182 11.98 9.01 -24.18
N THR A 183 12.94 8.60 -24.97
CA THR A 183 12.76 7.51 -25.96
C THR A 183 12.54 6.17 -25.24
N GLN A 184 13.34 5.86 -24.22
CA GLN A 184 13.19 4.64 -23.43
C GLN A 184 11.85 4.59 -22.67
N VAL A 185 11.43 5.72 -22.09
CA VAL A 185 10.13 5.82 -21.41
C VAL A 185 8.98 5.60 -22.39
N LYS A 186 9.06 6.17 -23.60
CA LYS A 186 8.01 5.95 -24.63
C LYS A 186 7.94 4.50 -25.07
N GLN A 187 9.07 3.83 -25.26
CA GLN A 187 9.11 2.40 -25.61
C GLN A 187 8.50 1.54 -24.51
N ALA A 188 8.90 1.76 -23.25
CA ALA A 188 8.37 1.01 -22.10
C ALA A 188 6.88 1.23 -21.81
N VAL A 189 6.26 2.22 -22.46
CA VAL A 189 4.82 2.54 -22.33
C VAL A 189 4.01 1.92 -23.47
N GLN A 190 4.66 1.56 -24.58
CA GLN A 190 4.02 0.96 -25.76
C GLN A 190 4.02 -0.56 -25.74
N ASP A 191 4.94 -1.17 -24.96
CA ASP A 191 4.99 -2.61 -24.65
C ASP A 191 4.13 -2.95 -23.42
#